data_3adc728056c174d672e1871463387815
#
_entry.id   3adc728056c174d672e1871463387815
#
_cell.length_a   1.000
_cell.length_b   1.000
_cell.length_c   1.000
_cell.angle_alpha   90.00
_cell.angle_beta   90.00
_cell.angle_gamma   90.00
#
_symmetry.space_group_name_H-M   'P 1'
#
loop_
_entity.id
_entity.type
_entity.pdbx_description
1 polymer ?
#
loop_
_entity_poly.entity_id
_entity_poly.type
_entity_poly.pdbx_seq_one_letter_code
_entity_poly.pdbx_strand_id
1 'polypeptide(L)'
;MRVVLVLLLALVATPLRSQERIEIDANAATTPFPHFWEQMFGSGRAILSLRESYRNDLRAVKQVADFRYVRFHAILHDEVGVYNEDEHGNAVYNFAYVDQIYDGLLANGVRPVVEIGFMPKKLAFNPDALHPFWYKPNVSPPKSYEKWDGLITALARHLVDRYGIDEVAQWYFEVWNEPNIDFWGGIPRQRSYFELYDHTARDLKQVNPRLRVGGPATAAAQWVDAFLKHGADKNVPVDFVTSHGYADDTVENMFGTNDDIPMDQRVCRAIAKVRDQMKAAGKADMPLFWTEWNVPGHNQSRDTTYVGAALADTVRQCDGLVDMMSFWTFSDVFEEGGPGPRPFIGQFGLRAEFGINKPSYYGFALLHQLGNQRIAATSPNIIVTKSQDGALVIAAWNLVAPDPESLSKAQTRTITLAIRGSNPNARATSQRVDNEHGNVLPAYAAMGKPTCPTPAQVEQLNRTTALPPPEEMQLHNGELTLTLEPNALILVKVSPR
;
A
#
# COMPACT_ATOMS: atom_id res chain seq x y z
N MET A 1 -24.84 -70.89 -31.25
CA MET A 1 -23.84 -69.96 -30.76
C MET A 1 -24.59 -68.67 -30.29
N ARG A 2 -24.76 -68.51 -28.97
CA ARG A 2 -25.42 -67.30 -28.41
C ARG A 2 -24.33 -66.34 -27.99
N VAL A 3 -24.26 -65.16 -28.58
CA VAL A 3 -23.34 -64.07 -28.22
C VAL A 3 -23.99 -63.30 -27.08
N VAL A 4 -23.38 -63.30 -25.93
CA VAL A 4 -23.74 -62.47 -24.78
C VAL A 4 -23.01 -61.14 -24.90
N LEU A 5 -23.73 -60.06 -25.13
CA LEU A 5 -23.21 -58.70 -25.13
C LEU A 5 -23.18 -58.19 -23.71
N VAL A 6 -21.97 -58.04 -23.13
CA VAL A 6 -21.77 -57.42 -21.80
C VAL A 6 -21.63 -55.93 -22.05
N LEU A 7 -22.62 -55.15 -21.63
CA LEU A 7 -22.53 -53.68 -21.54
C LEU A 7 -21.74 -53.29 -20.28
N LEU A 8 -20.53 -52.81 -20.45
CA LEU A 8 -19.79 -52.10 -19.39
C LEU A 8 -20.34 -50.68 -19.26
N LEU A 9 -21.11 -50.43 -18.19
CA LEU A 9 -21.43 -49.06 -17.75
C LEU A 9 -20.15 -48.47 -17.13
N ALA A 10 -19.46 -47.54 -17.84
CA ALA A 10 -18.46 -46.71 -17.24
C ALA A 10 -19.13 -45.66 -16.35
N LEU A 11 -19.07 -45.84 -15.03
CA LEU A 11 -19.39 -44.78 -14.08
C LEU A 11 -18.34 -43.70 -14.23
N VAL A 12 -18.68 -42.59 -14.88
CA VAL A 12 -17.90 -41.35 -14.83
C VAL A 12 -18.07 -40.79 -13.41
N ALA A 13 -17.11 -41.09 -12.54
CA ALA A 13 -17.00 -40.43 -11.25
C ALA A 13 -16.66 -38.96 -11.53
N THR A 14 -17.64 -38.07 -11.50
CA THR A 14 -17.40 -36.64 -11.39
C THR A 14 -16.66 -36.43 -10.06
N PRO A 15 -15.50 -35.74 -10.06
CA PRO A 15 -14.84 -35.45 -8.81
C PRO A 15 -15.81 -34.64 -7.94
N LEU A 16 -16.18 -35.14 -6.78
CA LEU A 16 -16.87 -34.36 -5.75
C LEU A 16 -15.92 -33.19 -5.42
N ARG A 17 -16.24 -32.01 -5.94
CA ARG A 17 -15.60 -30.77 -5.47
C ARG A 17 -15.90 -30.67 -3.99
N SER A 18 -14.89 -30.74 -3.15
CA SER A 18 -15.08 -30.56 -1.72
C SER A 18 -15.57 -29.13 -1.49
N GLN A 19 -16.85 -29.01 -1.18
CA GLN A 19 -17.43 -27.75 -0.76
C GLN A 19 -16.82 -27.37 0.60
N GLU A 20 -16.04 -26.32 0.65
CA GLU A 20 -15.45 -25.82 1.89
C GLU A 20 -16.57 -25.22 2.75
N ARG A 21 -16.72 -25.71 3.98
CA ARG A 21 -17.64 -25.16 4.97
C ARG A 21 -16.89 -24.36 6.01
N ILE A 22 -17.27 -23.09 6.17
CA ILE A 22 -16.64 -22.15 7.09
C ILE A 22 -17.63 -21.78 8.18
N GLU A 23 -17.30 -22.16 9.41
CA GLU A 23 -18.11 -21.88 10.59
C GLU A 23 -17.80 -20.45 11.11
N ILE A 24 -18.83 -19.64 11.31
CA ILE A 24 -18.76 -18.28 11.83
C ILE A 24 -19.71 -18.16 13.02
N ASP A 25 -19.20 -17.76 14.19
CA ASP A 25 -20.02 -17.41 15.34
C ASP A 25 -20.15 -15.88 15.44
N ALA A 26 -21.34 -15.37 15.13
CA ALA A 26 -21.65 -13.94 15.20
C ALA A 26 -21.58 -13.37 16.63
N ASN A 27 -21.56 -14.22 17.66
CA ASN A 27 -21.43 -13.81 19.07
C ASN A 27 -20.01 -14.02 19.64
N ALA A 28 -19.07 -14.50 18.81
CA ALA A 28 -17.68 -14.69 19.23
C ALA A 28 -17.05 -13.36 19.70
N ALA A 29 -16.06 -13.48 20.57
CA ALA A 29 -15.26 -12.34 20.99
C ALA A 29 -14.56 -11.71 19.77
N THR A 30 -14.49 -10.37 19.78
CA THR A 30 -13.87 -9.60 18.73
C THR A 30 -12.55 -9.01 19.18
N THR A 31 -11.66 -8.73 18.23
CA THR A 31 -10.46 -7.94 18.42
C THR A 31 -10.55 -6.64 17.61
N PRO A 32 -9.92 -5.53 18.03
CA PRO A 32 -9.82 -4.34 17.20
C PRO A 32 -9.24 -4.66 15.83
N PHE A 33 -9.84 -4.09 14.79
CA PHE A 33 -9.39 -4.23 13.42
C PHE A 33 -9.25 -2.84 12.80
N PRO A 34 -8.16 -2.14 13.09
CA PRO A 34 -7.89 -0.84 12.48
C PRO A 34 -7.64 -1.04 10.99
N HIS A 35 -8.16 -0.14 10.18
CA HIS A 35 -7.99 -0.21 8.72
C HIS A 35 -6.59 0.28 8.32
N PHE A 36 -5.55 -0.40 8.80
CA PHE A 36 -4.13 -0.02 8.66
C PHE A 36 -3.64 0.02 7.21
N TRP A 37 -4.31 -0.68 6.29
CA TRP A 37 -3.93 -0.83 4.88
C TRP A 37 -4.37 0.33 3.98
N GLU A 38 -5.27 1.20 4.44
CA GLU A 38 -5.91 2.24 3.62
C GLU A 38 -5.68 3.66 4.13
N GLN A 39 -4.92 3.82 5.22
CA GLN A 39 -4.70 5.14 5.83
C GLN A 39 -3.55 5.90 5.17
N MET A 40 -2.61 5.19 4.54
CA MET A 40 -1.45 5.76 3.87
C MET A 40 -1.29 5.19 2.48
N PHE A 41 -0.92 6.06 1.53
CA PHE A 41 -0.58 5.64 0.17
C PHE A 41 0.72 6.30 -0.28
N GLY A 42 1.48 5.56 -1.08
CA GLY A 42 2.57 6.11 -1.86
C GLY A 42 2.08 6.85 -3.10
N SER A 43 2.94 7.66 -3.67
CA SER A 43 2.68 8.35 -4.93
C SER A 43 3.97 8.66 -5.68
N GLY A 44 3.83 9.19 -6.88
CA GLY A 44 4.94 9.80 -7.60
C GLY A 44 5.51 11.00 -6.85
N ARG A 45 6.66 11.49 -7.32
CA ARG A 45 7.46 12.54 -6.66
C ARG A 45 6.68 13.84 -6.37
N ALA A 46 7.12 14.59 -5.39
CA ALA A 46 6.45 15.73 -4.78
C ALA A 46 5.82 16.71 -5.78
N ILE A 47 6.55 17.13 -6.83
CA ILE A 47 6.08 18.12 -7.82
C ILE A 47 4.84 17.65 -8.59
N LEU A 48 4.61 16.33 -8.73
CA LEU A 48 3.44 15.79 -9.43
C LEU A 48 2.13 16.12 -8.70
N SER A 49 2.18 16.36 -7.39
CA SER A 49 1.01 16.74 -6.59
C SER A 49 0.41 18.10 -6.98
N LEU A 50 1.16 18.90 -7.75
CA LEU A 50 0.67 20.17 -8.33
C LEU A 50 -0.21 19.95 -9.57
N ARG A 51 -0.21 18.74 -10.16
CA ARG A 51 -1.02 18.42 -11.33
C ARG A 51 -2.47 18.15 -10.96
N GLU A 52 -3.39 18.63 -11.77
CA GLU A 52 -4.82 18.37 -11.57
C GLU A 52 -5.15 16.87 -11.70
N SER A 53 -4.47 16.14 -12.59
CA SER A 53 -4.63 14.67 -12.71
C SER A 53 -4.33 13.94 -11.40
N TYR A 54 -3.23 14.29 -10.74
CA TYR A 54 -2.87 13.76 -9.42
C TYR A 54 -3.95 14.06 -8.37
N ARG A 55 -4.40 15.32 -8.29
CA ARG A 55 -5.42 15.76 -7.32
C ARG A 55 -6.78 15.11 -7.58
N ASN A 56 -7.14 14.89 -8.85
CA ASN A 56 -8.34 14.15 -9.23
C ASN A 56 -8.28 12.71 -8.77
N ASP A 57 -7.15 12.04 -8.95
CA ASP A 57 -6.97 10.67 -8.50
C ASP A 57 -6.97 10.57 -6.96
N LEU A 58 -6.31 11.51 -6.27
CA LEU A 58 -6.35 11.59 -4.82
C LEU A 58 -7.79 11.71 -4.29
N ARG A 59 -8.59 12.63 -4.86
CA ARG A 59 -10.01 12.80 -4.50
C ARG A 59 -10.83 11.55 -4.77
N ALA A 60 -10.57 10.86 -5.88
CA ALA A 60 -11.27 9.64 -6.22
C ALA A 60 -10.93 8.49 -5.25
N VAL A 61 -9.66 8.31 -4.89
CA VAL A 61 -9.25 7.26 -3.94
C VAL A 61 -9.79 7.54 -2.53
N LYS A 62 -9.89 8.80 -2.12
CA LYS A 62 -10.54 9.16 -0.85
C LYS A 62 -12.03 8.79 -0.76
N GLN A 63 -12.70 8.54 -1.87
CA GLN A 63 -14.09 8.07 -1.86
C GLN A 63 -14.23 6.58 -1.51
N VAL A 64 -13.15 5.83 -1.60
CA VAL A 64 -13.13 4.38 -1.45
C VAL A 64 -12.12 3.87 -0.41
N ALA A 65 -11.43 4.77 0.29
CA ALA A 65 -10.45 4.45 1.31
C ALA A 65 -10.37 5.57 2.35
N ASP A 66 -10.00 5.24 3.59
CA ASP A 66 -9.71 6.20 4.65
C ASP A 66 -8.32 6.82 4.46
N PHE A 67 -8.09 7.43 3.29
CA PHE A 67 -6.83 8.00 2.86
C PHE A 67 -6.49 9.25 3.68
N ARG A 68 -5.61 9.11 4.66
CA ARG A 68 -5.21 10.18 5.60
C ARG A 68 -3.83 10.73 5.33
N TYR A 69 -2.90 9.89 4.84
CA TYR A 69 -1.50 10.24 4.65
C TYR A 69 -1.00 9.86 3.26
N VAL A 70 -0.21 10.74 2.67
CA VAL A 70 0.50 10.45 1.42
C VAL A 70 2.00 10.56 1.63
N ARG A 71 2.74 9.58 1.10
CA ARG A 71 4.19 9.57 1.03
C ARG A 71 4.63 9.71 -0.42
N PHE A 72 5.58 10.58 -0.67
CA PHE A 72 6.21 10.77 -1.98
C PHE A 72 7.67 11.13 -1.84
N HIS A 73 8.45 10.80 -2.86
CA HIS A 73 9.85 11.16 -2.98
C HIS A 73 10.06 12.63 -3.30
N ALA A 74 11.28 13.12 -3.03
CA ALA A 74 11.84 14.25 -3.73
C ALA A 74 11.27 15.64 -3.34
N ILE A 75 10.86 15.82 -2.08
CA ILE A 75 10.47 17.16 -1.60
C ILE A 75 11.63 18.17 -1.62
N LEU A 76 12.89 17.71 -1.51
CA LEU A 76 14.07 18.56 -1.57
C LEU A 76 14.74 18.59 -2.95
N HIS A 77 14.19 17.88 -3.94
CA HIS A 77 14.72 17.85 -5.30
C HIS A 77 14.73 19.25 -5.94
N ASP A 78 15.69 19.52 -6.83
CA ASP A 78 15.89 20.83 -7.47
C ASP A 78 14.65 21.35 -8.22
N GLU A 79 13.76 20.49 -8.71
CA GLU A 79 12.51 20.93 -9.35
C GLU A 79 11.50 21.57 -8.38
N VAL A 80 11.59 21.26 -7.07
CA VAL A 80 10.82 21.93 -6.00
C VAL A 80 11.48 23.24 -5.59
N GLY A 81 12.80 23.34 -5.79
CA GLY A 81 13.56 24.58 -5.65
C GLY A 81 13.80 25.04 -4.21
N VAL A 82 13.82 24.10 -3.26
CA VAL A 82 13.90 24.37 -1.82
C VAL A 82 15.22 25.02 -1.41
N TYR A 83 16.33 24.66 -2.07
CA TYR A 83 17.68 25.07 -1.72
C TYR A 83 18.43 25.65 -2.92
N ASN A 84 19.07 26.78 -2.71
CA ASN A 84 20.01 27.37 -3.64
C ASN A 84 21.15 28.02 -2.87
N GLU A 85 22.19 28.49 -3.56
CA GLU A 85 23.27 29.30 -3.00
C GLU A 85 23.44 30.57 -3.82
N ASP A 86 23.69 31.71 -3.13
CA ASP A 86 24.04 32.98 -3.77
C ASP A 86 25.47 32.95 -4.34
N GLU A 87 25.95 34.08 -4.87
CA GLU A 87 27.30 34.24 -5.44
C GLU A 87 28.41 34.09 -4.42
N HIS A 88 28.11 34.22 -3.12
CA HIS A 88 29.03 34.06 -2.01
C HIS A 88 28.98 32.66 -1.38
N GLY A 89 28.09 31.77 -1.91
CA GLY A 89 27.89 30.44 -1.39
C GLY A 89 26.99 30.39 -0.15
N ASN A 90 26.29 31.47 0.20
CA ASN A 90 25.31 31.45 1.29
C ASN A 90 24.04 30.71 0.87
N ALA A 91 23.43 29.95 1.79
CA ALA A 91 22.19 29.25 1.53
C ALA A 91 21.01 30.20 1.26
N VAL A 92 20.25 29.91 0.22
CA VAL A 92 19.00 30.60 -0.14
C VAL A 92 17.87 29.58 -0.16
N TYR A 93 16.89 29.76 0.71
CA TYR A 93 15.75 28.84 0.83
C TYR A 93 14.51 29.44 0.12
N ASN A 94 13.77 28.56 -0.56
CA ASN A 94 12.49 28.92 -1.19
C ASN A 94 11.48 27.81 -0.98
N PHE A 95 10.41 28.08 -0.25
CA PHE A 95 9.38 27.10 0.10
C PHE A 95 8.08 27.27 -0.70
N ALA A 96 8.08 28.11 -1.76
CA ALA A 96 6.88 28.43 -2.52
C ALA A 96 6.19 27.18 -3.12
N TYR A 97 6.94 26.20 -3.61
CA TYR A 97 6.36 24.94 -4.10
C TYR A 97 6.05 23.97 -2.97
N VAL A 98 6.83 23.95 -1.90
CA VAL A 98 6.50 23.18 -0.69
C VAL A 98 5.13 23.57 -0.17
N ASP A 99 4.87 24.89 -0.09
CA ASP A 99 3.57 25.43 0.32
C ASP A 99 2.44 24.95 -0.59
N GLN A 100 2.59 25.13 -1.91
CA GLN A 100 1.55 24.71 -2.86
C GLN A 100 1.28 23.20 -2.84
N ILE A 101 2.33 22.39 -2.60
CA ILE A 101 2.23 20.94 -2.46
C ILE A 101 1.42 20.60 -1.20
N TYR A 102 1.82 21.11 -0.04
CA TYR A 102 1.17 20.75 1.23
C TYR A 102 -0.20 21.42 1.40
N ASP A 103 -0.36 22.67 0.96
CA ASP A 103 -1.69 23.31 0.89
C ASP A 103 -2.67 22.47 0.05
N GLY A 104 -2.20 21.96 -1.09
CA GLY A 104 -2.99 21.11 -1.97
C GLY A 104 -3.38 19.76 -1.34
N LEU A 105 -2.50 19.16 -0.53
CA LEU A 105 -2.81 17.95 0.22
C LEU A 105 -3.80 18.21 1.33
N LEU A 106 -3.54 19.22 2.17
CA LEU A 106 -4.40 19.59 3.30
C LEU A 106 -5.79 20.03 2.85
N ALA A 107 -5.90 20.77 1.73
CA ALA A 107 -7.17 21.15 1.13
C ALA A 107 -8.02 19.92 0.70
N ASN A 108 -7.38 18.78 0.45
CA ASN A 108 -8.03 17.51 0.17
C ASN A 108 -8.14 16.59 1.41
N GLY A 109 -7.81 17.10 2.61
CA GLY A 109 -7.89 16.36 3.86
C GLY A 109 -6.89 15.19 3.95
N VAL A 110 -5.70 15.35 3.35
CA VAL A 110 -4.59 14.39 3.40
C VAL A 110 -3.36 15.09 3.96
N ARG A 111 -2.65 14.43 4.89
CA ARG A 111 -1.41 14.90 5.48
C ARG A 111 -0.19 14.27 4.79
N PRO A 112 0.95 14.96 4.74
CA PRO A 112 2.17 14.34 4.25
C PRO A 112 2.80 13.40 5.29
N VAL A 113 3.37 12.29 4.80
CA VAL A 113 4.58 11.71 5.38
C VAL A 113 5.72 12.38 4.65
N VAL A 114 6.43 13.26 5.35
CA VAL A 114 7.51 14.07 4.77
C VAL A 114 8.75 13.20 4.64
N GLU A 115 8.96 12.59 3.48
CA GLU A 115 10.22 11.93 3.15
C GLU A 115 11.27 13.01 2.85
N ILE A 116 12.24 13.16 3.74
CA ILE A 116 13.31 14.16 3.63
C ILE A 116 14.37 13.67 2.64
N GLY A 117 14.17 13.93 1.38
CA GLY A 117 14.97 13.53 0.21
C GLY A 117 14.46 14.22 -1.07
N PHE A 118 15.18 14.22 -2.17
CA PHE A 118 16.58 13.82 -2.32
C PHE A 118 17.51 15.03 -2.15
N MET A 119 18.85 14.82 -2.27
CA MET A 119 19.82 15.89 -2.03
C MET A 119 19.70 17.01 -3.08
N PRO A 120 19.55 18.29 -2.68
CA PRO A 120 19.66 19.39 -3.63
C PRO A 120 21.06 19.40 -4.28
N LYS A 121 21.11 19.58 -5.60
CA LYS A 121 22.38 19.46 -6.35
C LYS A 121 23.49 20.38 -5.82
N LYS A 122 23.15 21.62 -5.45
CA LYS A 122 24.13 22.56 -4.89
C LYS A 122 24.60 22.18 -3.47
N LEU A 123 23.84 21.39 -2.74
CA LEU A 123 24.21 20.87 -1.42
C LEU A 123 24.92 19.52 -1.51
N ALA A 124 24.85 18.82 -2.62
CA ALA A 124 25.44 17.51 -2.81
C ALA A 124 26.99 17.53 -2.71
N PHE A 125 27.58 16.55 -2.01
CA PHE A 125 29.01 16.29 -2.04
C PHE A 125 29.50 15.92 -3.45
N ASN A 126 28.71 15.07 -4.13
CA ASN A 126 28.89 14.72 -5.53
C ASN A 126 27.64 15.11 -6.35
N PRO A 127 27.67 16.23 -7.07
CA PRO A 127 26.50 16.69 -7.84
C PRO A 127 26.13 15.78 -9.03
N ASP A 128 27.00 14.83 -9.39
CA ASP A 128 26.79 13.87 -10.49
C ASP A 128 26.37 12.48 -10.00
N ALA A 129 26.20 12.29 -8.69
CA ALA A 129 25.66 11.06 -8.11
C ALA A 129 24.13 11.01 -8.29
N LEU A 130 23.69 10.67 -9.49
CA LEU A 130 22.29 10.67 -9.86
C LEU A 130 21.72 9.25 -9.91
N HIS A 131 20.55 9.05 -9.29
CA HIS A 131 19.77 7.82 -9.44
C HIS A 131 19.21 7.71 -10.88
N PRO A 132 19.04 6.49 -11.43
CA PRO A 132 18.60 6.28 -12.81
C PRO A 132 17.14 6.65 -13.09
N PHE A 133 16.33 7.03 -12.10
CA PHE A 133 14.98 7.53 -12.33
C PHE A 133 14.94 8.61 -13.41
N TRP A 134 13.84 8.72 -14.11
CA TRP A 134 13.67 9.68 -15.21
C TRP A 134 14.02 11.13 -14.80
N TYR A 135 13.66 11.54 -13.59
CA TYR A 135 13.93 12.88 -13.06
C TYR A 135 15.31 13.03 -12.37
N LYS A 136 16.16 11.98 -12.41
CA LYS A 136 17.58 12.01 -12.01
C LYS A 136 17.82 12.63 -10.63
N PRO A 137 17.19 12.14 -9.54
CA PRO A 137 17.44 12.70 -8.21
C PRO A 137 18.88 12.45 -7.77
N ASN A 138 19.47 13.42 -7.08
CA ASN A 138 20.82 13.28 -6.52
C ASN A 138 20.78 12.49 -5.21
N VAL A 139 21.60 11.46 -5.10
CA VAL A 139 21.66 10.53 -3.96
C VAL A 139 22.94 10.66 -3.13
N SER A 140 23.72 11.73 -3.33
CA SER A 140 24.95 12.02 -2.59
C SER A 140 24.66 12.44 -1.14
N PRO A 141 25.58 12.19 -0.20
CA PRO A 141 25.61 12.93 1.07
C PRO A 141 25.72 14.44 0.87
N PRO A 142 25.39 15.26 1.87
CA PRO A 142 25.62 16.69 1.79
C PRO A 142 27.11 16.99 1.78
N LYS A 143 27.52 18.06 1.09
CA LYS A 143 28.93 18.56 1.11
C LYS A 143 29.32 19.21 2.45
N SER A 144 28.31 19.63 3.24
CA SER A 144 28.42 20.24 4.55
C SER A 144 27.19 19.92 5.38
N TYR A 145 27.39 19.32 6.54
CA TYR A 145 26.27 19.08 7.48
C TYR A 145 25.78 20.38 8.10
N GLU A 146 26.62 21.42 8.30
CA GLU A 146 26.14 22.74 8.73
C GLU A 146 25.06 23.30 7.77
N LYS A 147 25.29 23.17 6.45
CA LYS A 147 24.31 23.60 5.45
C LYS A 147 23.06 22.71 5.38
N TRP A 148 23.24 21.41 5.61
CA TRP A 148 22.12 20.47 5.73
C TRP A 148 21.26 20.80 6.95
N ASP A 149 21.87 20.99 8.11
CA ASP A 149 21.20 21.37 9.36
C ASP A 149 20.46 22.70 9.19
N GLY A 150 21.08 23.66 8.50
CA GLY A 150 20.43 24.91 8.13
C GLY A 150 19.19 24.74 7.27
N LEU A 151 19.24 23.86 6.27
CA LEU A 151 18.09 23.54 5.42
C LEU A 151 16.97 22.87 6.21
N ILE A 152 17.27 21.81 6.99
CA ILE A 152 16.29 21.08 7.77
C ILE A 152 15.63 21.98 8.82
N THR A 153 16.41 22.78 9.52
CA THR A 153 15.92 23.76 10.50
C THR A 153 15.02 24.81 9.83
N ALA A 154 15.42 25.35 8.68
CA ALA A 154 14.62 26.32 7.95
C ALA A 154 13.29 25.74 7.46
N LEU A 155 13.32 24.54 6.87
CA LEU A 155 12.11 23.84 6.44
C LEU A 155 11.18 23.57 7.62
N ALA A 156 11.67 23.00 8.71
CA ALA A 156 10.85 22.67 9.87
C ALA A 156 10.21 23.90 10.51
N ARG A 157 10.97 25.00 10.66
CA ARG A 157 10.44 26.29 11.16
C ARG A 157 9.36 26.84 10.23
N HIS A 158 9.64 26.86 8.93
CA HIS A 158 8.67 27.33 7.94
C HIS A 158 7.35 26.56 8.03
N LEU A 159 7.41 25.22 8.12
CA LEU A 159 6.20 24.40 8.24
C LEU A 159 5.44 24.69 9.54
N VAL A 160 6.14 24.81 10.67
CA VAL A 160 5.53 25.14 11.98
C VAL A 160 4.94 26.56 11.96
N ASP A 161 5.63 27.53 11.39
CA ASP A 161 5.16 28.91 11.33
C ASP A 161 3.93 29.06 10.42
N ARG A 162 3.89 28.29 9.30
CA ARG A 162 2.80 28.35 8.34
C ARG A 162 1.54 27.60 8.79
N TYR A 163 1.71 26.38 9.26
CA TYR A 163 0.58 25.46 9.54
C TYR A 163 0.24 25.34 11.03
N GLY A 164 1.10 25.86 11.90
CA GLY A 164 0.99 25.69 13.34
C GLY A 164 1.49 24.33 13.83
N ILE A 165 2.06 24.31 15.02
CA ILE A 165 2.61 23.06 15.60
C ILE A 165 1.55 21.98 15.81
N ASP A 166 0.29 22.35 16.09
CA ASP A 166 -0.78 21.36 16.33
C ASP A 166 -1.14 20.57 15.07
N GLU A 167 -0.99 21.17 13.90
CA GLU A 167 -1.12 20.45 12.62
C GLU A 167 0.15 19.68 12.30
N VAL A 168 1.33 20.31 12.33
CA VAL A 168 2.59 19.68 11.90
C VAL A 168 3.01 18.53 12.83
N ALA A 169 2.62 18.57 14.11
CA ALA A 169 2.84 17.45 15.02
C ALA A 169 2.00 16.20 14.68
N GLN A 170 1.06 16.30 13.76
CA GLN A 170 0.32 15.14 13.21
C GLN A 170 1.00 14.54 11.98
N TRP A 171 2.00 15.21 11.42
CA TRP A 171 2.78 14.71 10.30
C TRP A 171 3.89 13.78 10.79
N TYR A 172 4.49 13.02 9.85
CA TYR A 172 5.63 12.15 10.10
C TYR A 172 6.77 12.58 9.21
N PHE A 173 7.96 12.73 9.80
CA PHE A 173 9.20 13.08 9.09
C PHE A 173 10.04 11.81 8.94
N GLU A 174 10.06 11.24 7.77
CA GLU A 174 10.87 10.08 7.42
C GLU A 174 12.18 10.54 6.78
N VAL A 175 13.31 10.05 7.29
CA VAL A 175 14.60 10.49 6.80
C VAL A 175 15.06 9.61 5.66
N TRP A 176 15.03 10.19 4.44
CA TRP A 176 15.49 9.57 3.20
C TRP A 176 14.60 8.43 2.69
N ASN A 177 15.07 7.82 1.55
CA ASN A 177 14.46 6.65 0.91
C ASN A 177 15.50 5.58 0.63
N GLU A 178 15.28 4.35 1.07
CA GLU A 178 16.06 3.13 0.77
C GLU A 178 17.58 3.31 0.80
N PRO A 179 18.15 3.84 1.91
CA PRO A 179 19.57 4.15 1.98
C PRO A 179 20.47 2.91 1.95
N ASN A 180 19.94 1.72 2.03
CA ASN A 180 20.67 0.46 1.96
C ASN A 180 20.96 -0.01 0.52
N ILE A 181 20.32 0.60 -0.47
CA ILE A 181 20.53 0.32 -1.90
C ILE A 181 21.02 1.58 -2.64
N ASP A 182 20.81 1.66 -3.96
CA ASP A 182 21.41 2.72 -4.81
C ASP A 182 20.76 4.11 -4.67
N PHE A 183 19.82 4.26 -3.73
CA PHE A 183 19.29 5.55 -3.33
C PHE A 183 20.21 6.33 -2.37
N TRP A 184 21.35 5.77 -1.96
CA TRP A 184 22.30 6.46 -1.11
C TRP A 184 23.73 6.20 -1.55
N GLY A 185 24.44 7.28 -1.87
CA GLY A 185 25.83 7.25 -2.37
C GLY A 185 26.90 7.43 -1.28
N GLY A 186 26.53 7.59 -0.02
CA GLY A 186 27.49 7.71 1.09
C GLY A 186 28.24 6.40 1.37
N ILE A 187 29.55 6.50 1.75
CA ILE A 187 30.41 5.35 2.01
C ILE A 187 31.11 5.52 3.36
N PRO A 188 31.10 4.53 4.26
CA PRO A 188 30.30 3.30 4.23
C PRO A 188 28.79 3.61 4.30
N ARG A 189 27.98 2.93 3.48
CA ARG A 189 26.58 3.30 3.23
C ARG A 189 25.76 3.44 4.53
N GLN A 190 25.73 2.44 5.36
CA GLN A 190 24.95 2.45 6.61
C GLN A 190 25.40 3.54 7.58
N ARG A 191 26.72 3.66 7.81
CA ARG A 191 27.28 4.64 8.75
C ARG A 191 27.00 6.09 8.30
N SER A 192 27.21 6.38 7.02
CA SER A 192 26.99 7.73 6.49
C SER A 192 25.50 8.10 6.44
N TYR A 193 24.61 7.11 6.25
CA TYR A 193 23.16 7.35 6.39
C TYR A 193 22.78 7.60 7.85
N PHE A 194 23.30 6.83 8.80
CA PHE A 194 23.02 7.09 10.22
C PHE A 194 23.50 8.47 10.65
N GLU A 195 24.61 8.97 10.10
CA GLU A 195 25.07 10.34 10.33
C GLU A 195 24.06 11.37 9.78
N LEU A 196 23.53 11.19 8.57
CA LEU A 196 22.49 12.05 8.02
C LEU A 196 21.22 12.03 8.90
N TYR A 197 20.82 10.84 9.36
CA TYR A 197 19.69 10.68 10.27
C TYR A 197 19.87 11.42 11.58
N ASP A 198 21.07 11.30 12.19
CA ASP A 198 21.41 11.93 13.45
C ASP A 198 21.24 13.45 13.39
N HIS A 199 21.79 14.09 12.34
CA HIS A 199 21.65 15.52 12.09
C HIS A 199 20.20 15.90 11.92
N THR A 200 19.50 15.26 10.99
CA THR A 200 18.11 15.55 10.66
C THR A 200 17.18 15.40 11.86
N ALA A 201 17.34 14.33 12.64
CA ALA A 201 16.48 14.07 13.80
C ALA A 201 16.69 15.09 14.92
N ARG A 202 17.93 15.47 15.19
CA ARG A 202 18.25 16.49 16.20
C ARG A 202 17.73 17.85 15.80
N ASP A 203 17.89 18.25 14.54
CA ASP A 203 17.43 19.54 14.04
C ASP A 203 15.90 19.67 14.12
N LEU A 204 15.16 18.65 13.69
CA LEU A 204 13.70 18.62 13.83
C LEU A 204 13.29 18.78 15.29
N LYS A 205 13.89 18.02 16.21
CA LYS A 205 13.58 18.10 17.65
C LYS A 205 14.01 19.41 18.29
N GLN A 206 15.06 20.05 17.80
CA GLN A 206 15.50 21.37 18.24
C GLN A 206 14.50 22.46 17.83
N VAL A 207 13.89 22.35 16.65
CA VAL A 207 12.83 23.27 16.22
C VAL A 207 11.58 23.09 17.10
N ASN A 208 11.13 21.85 17.26
CA ASN A 208 10.03 21.56 18.20
C ASN A 208 10.04 20.07 18.60
N PRO A 209 10.04 19.73 19.90
CA PRO A 209 10.07 18.35 20.37
C PRO A 209 8.82 17.52 19.97
N ARG A 210 7.74 18.16 19.56
CA ARG A 210 6.51 17.48 19.07
C ARG A 210 6.61 17.00 17.64
N LEU A 211 7.62 17.42 16.86
CA LEU A 211 7.85 16.91 15.50
C LEU A 211 8.28 15.45 15.59
N ARG A 212 7.60 14.58 14.83
CA ARG A 212 7.83 13.13 14.87
C ARG A 212 8.79 12.73 13.76
N VAL A 213 9.94 12.14 14.12
CA VAL A 213 10.98 11.72 13.18
C VAL A 213 11.23 10.21 13.29
N GLY A 214 11.42 9.55 12.14
CA GLY A 214 11.65 8.12 12.07
C GLY A 214 12.36 7.67 10.80
N GLY A 215 12.58 6.37 10.72
CA GLY A 215 13.28 5.65 9.65
C GLY A 215 13.43 4.18 10.03
N PRO A 216 14.37 3.44 9.40
CA PRO A 216 15.36 3.87 8.42
C PRO A 216 14.88 3.88 6.96
N ALA A 217 13.61 3.58 6.66
CA ALA A 217 13.03 3.53 5.32
C ALA A 217 13.83 2.63 4.35
N THR A 218 14.31 1.50 4.85
CA THR A 218 15.20 0.60 4.10
C THR A 218 14.42 -0.40 3.26
N ALA A 219 14.93 -0.71 2.07
CA ALA A 219 14.46 -1.80 1.24
C ALA A 219 14.62 -3.15 1.93
N ALA A 220 13.72 -4.09 1.65
CA ALA A 220 13.77 -5.49 2.05
C ALA A 220 13.90 -5.70 3.57
N ALA A 221 13.29 -4.82 4.39
CA ALA A 221 13.28 -4.94 5.85
C ALA A 221 14.68 -5.05 6.49
N GLN A 222 15.67 -4.35 5.93
CA GLN A 222 17.05 -4.40 6.39
C GLN A 222 17.36 -3.29 7.41
N TRP A 223 18.46 -3.42 8.15
CA TRP A 223 19.07 -2.44 9.06
C TRP A 223 18.24 -2.00 10.27
N VAL A 224 17.01 -2.45 10.46
CA VAL A 224 16.15 -1.94 11.54
C VAL A 224 16.74 -2.17 12.93
N ASP A 225 17.29 -3.35 13.17
CA ASP A 225 17.99 -3.68 14.42
C ASP A 225 19.22 -2.79 14.67
N ALA A 226 20.06 -2.62 13.64
CA ALA A 226 21.23 -1.74 13.70
C ALA A 226 20.83 -0.27 13.90
N PHE A 227 19.77 0.19 13.24
CA PHE A 227 19.23 1.54 13.37
C PHE A 227 18.71 1.82 14.78
N LEU A 228 17.91 0.93 15.35
CA LEU A 228 17.40 1.07 16.72
C LEU A 228 18.54 1.05 17.75
N LYS A 229 19.51 0.16 17.55
CA LYS A 229 20.70 0.12 18.39
C LYS A 229 21.51 1.43 18.30
N HIS A 230 21.73 1.94 17.09
CA HIS A 230 22.44 3.22 16.87
C HIS A 230 21.71 4.37 17.57
N GLY A 231 20.39 4.49 17.40
CA GLY A 231 19.57 5.51 18.06
C GLY A 231 19.69 5.48 19.57
N ALA A 232 19.69 4.28 20.17
CA ALA A 232 19.91 4.09 21.61
C ALA A 232 21.32 4.46 22.06
N ASP A 233 22.36 3.93 21.38
CA ASP A 233 23.76 4.15 21.73
C ASP A 233 24.18 5.63 21.62
N LYS A 234 23.62 6.36 20.66
CA LYS A 234 23.95 7.77 20.37
C LYS A 234 22.94 8.76 20.93
N ASN A 235 21.92 8.28 21.63
CA ASN A 235 20.81 9.10 22.13
C ASN A 235 20.23 9.99 21.03
N VAL A 236 19.85 9.38 19.89
CA VAL A 236 19.23 10.04 18.75
C VAL A 236 17.72 9.76 18.80
N PRO A 237 16.87 10.79 18.61
CA PRO A 237 15.42 10.60 18.61
C PRO A 237 14.96 9.65 17.51
N VAL A 238 14.09 8.70 17.87
CA VAL A 238 13.34 7.82 16.96
C VAL A 238 11.92 7.71 17.51
N ASP A 239 10.93 8.29 16.83
CA ASP A 239 9.56 8.29 17.27
C ASP A 239 8.72 7.19 16.63
N PHE A 240 9.14 6.68 15.48
CA PHE A 240 8.51 5.57 14.74
C PHE A 240 9.56 4.85 13.87
N VAL A 241 9.25 3.61 13.54
CA VAL A 241 10.08 2.80 12.62
C VAL A 241 9.39 2.73 11.27
N THR A 242 10.19 2.82 10.19
CA THR A 242 9.71 2.55 8.82
C THR A 242 10.62 1.57 8.10
N SER A 243 10.04 0.81 7.20
CA SER A 243 10.78 -0.03 6.24
C SER A 243 9.91 -0.35 5.04
N HIS A 244 10.52 -0.91 4.01
CA HIS A 244 9.87 -1.36 2.78
C HIS A 244 10.05 -2.86 2.61
N GLY A 245 9.18 -3.45 1.82
CA GLY A 245 9.32 -4.82 1.36
C GLY A 245 8.26 -5.13 0.33
N TYR A 246 8.72 -5.59 -0.80
CA TYR A 246 7.88 -6.06 -1.89
C TYR A 246 7.88 -7.58 -1.92
N ALA A 247 6.79 -8.17 -2.36
CA ALA A 247 6.67 -9.62 -2.40
C ALA A 247 7.67 -10.30 -3.37
N ASP A 248 8.17 -9.55 -4.36
CA ASP A 248 9.18 -9.97 -5.33
C ASP A 248 10.63 -9.70 -4.85
N ASP A 249 10.83 -9.07 -3.70
CA ASP A 249 12.15 -9.04 -3.05
C ASP A 249 12.64 -10.46 -2.77
N THR A 250 13.97 -10.67 -2.87
CA THR A 250 14.53 -11.99 -2.62
C THR A 250 14.44 -12.38 -1.14
N VAL A 251 14.24 -13.67 -0.87
CA VAL A 251 14.20 -14.19 0.51
C VAL A 251 15.53 -13.93 1.22
N GLU A 252 16.65 -14.04 0.50
CA GLU A 252 17.97 -13.74 1.04
C GLU A 252 18.07 -12.27 1.49
N ASN A 253 17.60 -11.31 0.68
CA ASN A 253 17.62 -9.88 1.05
C ASN A 253 16.70 -9.57 2.23
N MET A 254 15.51 -10.18 2.26
CA MET A 254 14.52 -9.90 3.32
C MET A 254 14.84 -10.59 4.64
N PHE A 255 15.35 -11.83 4.60
CA PHE A 255 15.43 -12.68 5.77
C PHE A 255 16.86 -13.19 6.08
N GLY A 256 17.80 -13.04 5.14
CA GLY A 256 19.17 -13.58 5.29
C GLY A 256 19.24 -15.10 5.21
N THR A 257 18.23 -15.75 4.64
CA THR A 257 18.14 -17.22 4.45
C THR A 257 17.81 -17.55 3.01
N ASN A 258 17.91 -18.84 2.66
CA ASN A 258 17.46 -19.37 1.38
C ASN A 258 16.23 -20.30 1.54
N ASP A 259 15.41 -20.05 2.57
CA ASP A 259 14.21 -20.83 2.82
C ASP A 259 13.19 -20.63 1.69
N ASP A 260 12.35 -21.63 1.45
CA ASP A 260 11.25 -21.52 0.50
C ASP A 260 10.07 -20.78 1.17
N ILE A 261 10.08 -19.43 1.09
CA ILE A 261 9.01 -18.59 1.59
C ILE A 261 8.10 -18.18 0.42
N PRO A 262 6.82 -18.61 0.44
CA PRO A 262 5.86 -18.23 -0.58
C PRO A 262 5.76 -16.71 -0.74
N MET A 263 5.66 -16.25 -1.98
CA MET A 263 5.69 -14.84 -2.34
C MET A 263 4.57 -14.04 -1.64
N ASP A 264 3.37 -14.61 -1.51
CA ASP A 264 2.21 -14.03 -0.84
C ASP A 264 2.36 -13.90 0.69
N GLN A 265 3.40 -14.50 1.30
CA GLN A 265 3.68 -14.40 2.73
C GLN A 265 4.84 -13.46 3.06
N ARG A 266 5.66 -13.10 2.08
CA ARG A 266 6.95 -12.41 2.33
C ARG A 266 6.76 -11.06 3.02
N VAL A 267 5.84 -10.22 2.55
CA VAL A 267 5.62 -8.88 3.13
C VAL A 267 5.26 -8.97 4.61
N CYS A 268 4.25 -9.76 4.97
CA CYS A 268 3.81 -9.84 6.37
C CYS A 268 4.83 -10.57 7.27
N ARG A 269 5.58 -11.53 6.74
CA ARG A 269 6.69 -12.15 7.48
C ARG A 269 7.85 -11.17 7.71
N ALA A 270 8.14 -10.29 6.75
CA ALA A 270 9.14 -9.23 6.92
C ALA A 270 8.70 -8.21 7.98
N ILE A 271 7.42 -7.83 7.98
CA ILE A 271 6.84 -6.98 9.03
C ILE A 271 6.96 -7.65 10.40
N ALA A 272 6.62 -8.94 10.50
CA ALA A 272 6.76 -9.70 11.76
C ALA A 272 8.21 -9.74 12.25
N LYS A 273 9.18 -9.99 11.35
CA LYS A 273 10.62 -9.91 11.65
C LYS A 273 10.99 -8.55 12.25
N VAL A 274 10.52 -7.45 11.63
CA VAL A 274 10.80 -6.09 12.12
C VAL A 274 10.16 -5.86 13.50
N ARG A 275 8.93 -6.32 13.74
CA ARG A 275 8.31 -6.27 15.08
C ARG A 275 9.13 -7.01 16.13
N ASP A 276 9.67 -8.17 15.79
CA ASP A 276 10.53 -8.93 16.72
C ASP A 276 11.84 -8.19 17.01
N GLN A 277 12.43 -7.53 16.01
CA GLN A 277 13.61 -6.67 16.20
C GLN A 277 13.29 -5.47 17.11
N MET A 278 12.15 -4.79 16.89
CA MET A 278 11.69 -3.70 17.75
C MET A 278 11.45 -4.16 19.20
N LYS A 279 10.83 -5.32 19.38
CA LYS A 279 10.62 -5.93 20.69
C LYS A 279 11.93 -6.25 21.38
N ALA A 280 12.89 -6.83 20.67
CA ALA A 280 14.23 -7.15 21.19
C ALA A 280 14.99 -5.87 21.60
N ALA A 281 14.77 -4.74 20.90
CA ALA A 281 15.32 -3.43 21.24
C ALA A 281 14.55 -2.69 22.36
N GLY A 282 13.52 -3.31 22.99
CA GLY A 282 12.68 -2.69 24.01
C GLY A 282 11.74 -1.60 23.47
N LYS A 283 11.38 -1.67 22.18
CA LYS A 283 10.55 -0.70 21.45
C LYS A 283 9.26 -1.33 20.92
N ALA A 284 8.69 -2.29 21.65
CA ALA A 284 7.48 -3.03 21.21
C ALA A 284 6.29 -2.12 20.91
N ASP A 285 6.09 -1.05 21.67
CA ASP A 285 4.98 -0.12 21.55
C ASP A 285 5.23 1.06 20.60
N MET A 286 6.43 1.14 19.99
CA MET A 286 6.76 2.18 19.03
C MET A 286 5.99 1.92 17.74
N PRO A 287 5.40 2.98 17.10
CA PRO A 287 4.72 2.80 15.83
C PRO A 287 5.62 2.20 14.75
N LEU A 288 5.09 1.25 14.00
CA LEU A 288 5.72 0.68 12.81
C LEU A 288 4.87 1.01 11.59
N PHE A 289 5.46 1.70 10.61
CA PHE A 289 4.84 1.98 9.34
C PHE A 289 5.59 1.25 8.22
N TRP A 290 4.83 0.57 7.36
CA TRP A 290 5.39 -0.05 6.16
C TRP A 290 5.20 0.91 5.00
N THR A 291 6.19 1.76 4.77
CA THR A 291 6.05 2.97 3.95
C THR A 291 6.10 2.73 2.44
N GLU A 292 6.47 1.52 2.02
CA GLU A 292 6.26 1.03 0.65
C GLU A 292 5.97 -0.46 0.62
N TRP A 293 4.94 -0.85 -0.11
CA TRP A 293 4.63 -2.23 -0.46
C TRP A 293 3.66 -2.30 -1.64
N ASN A 294 3.62 -3.45 -2.29
CA ASN A 294 2.56 -3.79 -3.23
C ASN A 294 2.26 -5.29 -3.13
N VAL A 295 1.16 -5.72 -3.74
CA VAL A 295 0.80 -7.13 -3.79
C VAL A 295 1.82 -7.94 -4.59
N PRO A 296 1.96 -9.26 -4.32
CA PRO A 296 2.83 -10.12 -5.11
C PRO A 296 2.50 -10.07 -6.60
N GLY A 297 3.49 -10.26 -7.46
CA GLY A 297 3.27 -10.47 -8.88
C GLY A 297 4.01 -9.50 -9.79
N HIS A 298 4.07 -9.88 -11.07
CA HIS A 298 4.76 -9.12 -12.11
C HIS A 298 3.92 -7.94 -12.61
N ASN A 299 4.56 -6.97 -13.25
CA ASN A 299 3.97 -5.69 -13.64
C ASN A 299 2.55 -5.79 -14.23
N GLN A 300 2.30 -6.67 -15.18
CA GLN A 300 0.98 -6.80 -15.82
C GLN A 300 -0.13 -7.30 -14.89
N SER A 301 0.18 -8.04 -13.83
CA SER A 301 -0.82 -8.51 -12.85
C SER A 301 -1.43 -7.37 -12.03
N ARG A 302 -0.72 -6.24 -11.91
CA ARG A 302 -1.19 -5.05 -11.18
C ARG A 302 -2.40 -4.37 -11.81
N ASP A 303 -2.68 -4.66 -13.07
CA ASP A 303 -3.87 -4.12 -13.77
C ASP A 303 -5.07 -5.10 -13.75
N THR A 304 -4.93 -6.28 -13.15
CA THR A 304 -5.94 -7.36 -13.17
C THR A 304 -6.70 -7.50 -11.85
N THR A 305 -7.74 -8.31 -11.85
CA THR A 305 -8.55 -8.64 -10.66
C THR A 305 -7.76 -9.36 -9.56
N TYR A 306 -6.60 -9.95 -9.90
CA TYR A 306 -5.67 -10.55 -8.96
C TYR A 306 -5.37 -9.65 -7.76
N VAL A 307 -5.21 -8.33 -7.99
CA VAL A 307 -4.85 -7.38 -6.93
C VAL A 307 -5.89 -7.34 -5.81
N GLY A 308 -7.18 -7.48 -6.11
CA GLY A 308 -8.24 -7.48 -5.09
C GLY A 308 -8.10 -8.64 -4.12
N ALA A 309 -7.92 -9.86 -4.63
CA ALA A 309 -7.74 -11.06 -3.81
C ALA A 309 -6.41 -11.04 -3.04
N ALA A 310 -5.32 -10.63 -3.69
CA ALA A 310 -3.99 -10.53 -3.06
C ALA A 310 -3.94 -9.45 -1.97
N LEU A 311 -4.63 -8.32 -2.17
CA LEU A 311 -4.79 -7.27 -1.15
C LEU A 311 -5.51 -7.82 0.09
N ALA A 312 -6.65 -8.51 -0.10
CA ALA A 312 -7.42 -9.09 1.01
C ALA A 312 -6.59 -10.11 1.79
N ASP A 313 -5.80 -10.92 1.10
CA ASP A 313 -4.92 -11.91 1.73
C ASP A 313 -3.79 -11.24 2.53
N THR A 314 -3.15 -10.20 1.98
CA THR A 314 -2.12 -9.43 2.69
C THR A 314 -2.71 -8.73 3.93
N VAL A 315 -3.88 -8.09 3.80
CA VAL A 315 -4.58 -7.45 4.93
C VAL A 315 -4.84 -8.46 6.05
N ARG A 316 -5.31 -9.67 5.71
CA ARG A 316 -5.52 -10.73 6.69
C ARG A 316 -4.24 -11.16 7.40
N GLN A 317 -3.14 -11.31 6.66
CA GLN A 317 -1.87 -11.80 7.19
C GLN A 317 -1.14 -10.76 8.05
N CYS A 318 -1.22 -9.47 7.67
CA CYS A 318 -0.50 -8.39 8.36
C CYS A 318 -1.27 -7.82 9.57
N ASP A 319 -2.52 -8.25 9.81
CA ASP A 319 -3.33 -7.76 10.93
C ASP A 319 -2.63 -7.95 12.29
N GLY A 320 -2.56 -6.87 13.07
CA GLY A 320 -1.88 -6.85 14.37
C GLY A 320 -0.34 -6.76 14.30
N LEU A 321 0.26 -6.72 13.11
CA LEU A 321 1.71 -6.63 12.95
C LEU A 321 2.21 -5.20 12.68
N VAL A 322 1.39 -4.32 12.14
CA VAL A 322 1.77 -3.00 11.65
C VAL A 322 0.70 -1.97 11.97
N ASP A 323 1.09 -0.72 12.18
CA ASP A 323 0.16 0.35 12.51
C ASP A 323 -0.42 1.04 11.27
N MET A 324 0.40 1.20 10.21
CA MET A 324 -0.03 1.70 8.89
C MET A 324 0.81 1.07 7.78
N MET A 325 0.19 0.83 6.63
CA MET A 325 0.85 0.38 5.40
C MET A 325 0.56 1.37 4.27
N SER A 326 1.59 1.73 3.51
CA SER A 326 1.51 2.62 2.36
C SER A 326 1.53 1.81 1.07
N PHE A 327 0.36 1.58 0.48
CA PHE A 327 0.28 0.92 -0.82
C PHE A 327 0.96 1.77 -1.89
N TRP A 328 1.92 1.20 -2.59
CA TRP A 328 2.71 1.87 -3.62
C TRP A 328 2.13 1.54 -5.00
N THR A 329 1.29 2.41 -5.63
CA THR A 329 0.87 3.76 -5.25
C THR A 329 -0.66 3.95 -5.39
N PHE A 330 -1.20 5.15 -5.10
CA PHE A 330 -2.63 5.40 -5.34
C PHE A 330 -2.95 5.76 -6.81
N SER A 331 -1.98 6.23 -7.59
CA SER A 331 -2.16 6.72 -8.97
C SER A 331 -0.99 6.34 -9.86
N ASP A 332 -1.25 6.08 -11.15
CA ASP A 332 -0.24 5.91 -12.19
C ASP A 332 0.32 7.24 -12.71
N VAL A 333 -0.12 8.39 -12.18
CA VAL A 333 0.59 9.67 -12.27
C VAL A 333 1.85 9.59 -11.40
N PHE A 334 2.87 8.91 -11.87
CA PHE A 334 3.94 8.36 -11.04
C PHE A 334 5.36 8.74 -11.54
N GLU A 335 5.71 8.40 -12.78
CA GLU A 335 6.86 8.90 -13.54
C GLU A 335 8.28 8.56 -13.04
N GLU A 336 8.50 7.47 -12.33
CA GLU A 336 9.88 7.00 -12.06
C GLU A 336 10.62 6.57 -13.33
N GLY A 337 9.91 5.89 -14.23
CA GLY A 337 10.36 5.57 -15.58
C GLY A 337 10.02 6.64 -16.65
N GLY A 338 9.55 7.80 -16.23
CA GLY A 338 8.98 8.83 -17.10
C GLY A 338 7.47 8.73 -17.25
N PRO A 339 6.85 9.67 -18.00
CA PRO A 339 5.41 9.68 -18.23
C PRO A 339 4.91 8.39 -18.86
N GLY A 340 3.82 7.83 -18.34
CA GLY A 340 3.21 6.62 -18.86
C GLY A 340 2.73 6.83 -20.31
N PRO A 341 3.15 5.99 -21.29
CA PRO A 341 2.77 6.18 -22.70
C PRO A 341 1.32 5.82 -23.00
N ARG A 342 0.66 5.10 -22.10
CA ARG A 342 -0.73 4.62 -22.22
C ARG A 342 -1.22 4.06 -20.88
N PRO A 343 -2.54 3.90 -20.66
CA PRO A 343 -3.05 3.18 -19.48
C PRO A 343 -2.70 1.68 -19.52
N PHE A 344 -2.75 1.03 -18.36
CA PHE A 344 -2.58 -0.41 -18.16
C PHE A 344 -1.26 -0.97 -18.68
N ILE A 345 -0.15 -0.39 -18.23
CA ILE A 345 1.21 -0.90 -18.49
C ILE A 345 1.83 -1.60 -17.27
N GLY A 346 1.00 -1.96 -16.29
CA GLY A 346 1.43 -2.63 -15.07
C GLY A 346 2.07 -1.70 -14.03
N GLN A 347 1.74 -0.42 -14.04
CA GLN A 347 2.16 0.50 -12.98
C GLN A 347 1.43 0.23 -11.68
N PHE A 348 1.87 0.87 -10.61
CA PHE A 348 1.52 0.54 -9.23
C PHE A 348 0.16 1.08 -8.76
N GLY A 349 -0.43 2.06 -9.47
CA GLY A 349 -1.58 2.82 -9.01
C GLY A 349 -2.88 2.04 -8.93
N LEU A 350 -3.80 2.54 -8.11
CA LEU A 350 -5.21 2.13 -8.10
C LEU A 350 -5.96 2.70 -9.29
N ARG A 351 -5.49 3.83 -9.80
CA ARG A 351 -6.00 4.49 -11.00
C ARG A 351 -4.91 4.53 -12.06
N ALA A 352 -5.26 4.07 -13.26
CA ALA A 352 -4.38 4.14 -14.41
C ALA A 352 -4.26 5.59 -14.90
N GLU A 353 -3.23 5.85 -15.75
CA GLU A 353 -3.14 7.11 -16.49
C GLU A 353 -4.49 7.52 -17.05
N PHE A 354 -4.73 8.82 -17.13
CA PHE A 354 -6.01 9.46 -17.53
C PHE A 354 -7.14 9.31 -16.49
N GLY A 355 -6.89 8.75 -15.31
CA GLY A 355 -7.89 8.63 -14.25
C GLY A 355 -8.89 7.46 -14.45
N ILE A 356 -8.43 6.35 -15.00
CA ILE A 356 -9.25 5.14 -15.19
C ILE A 356 -9.10 4.23 -13.97
N ASN A 357 -10.20 3.79 -13.37
CA ASN A 357 -10.19 2.91 -12.22
C ASN A 357 -9.71 1.51 -12.61
N LYS A 358 -8.71 0.99 -11.87
CA LYS A 358 -8.26 -0.39 -11.99
C LYS A 358 -9.07 -1.32 -11.07
N PRO A 359 -9.00 -2.64 -11.23
CA PRO A 359 -9.60 -3.59 -10.29
C PRO A 359 -9.15 -3.38 -8.83
N SER A 360 -7.90 -2.95 -8.61
CA SER A 360 -7.37 -2.57 -7.29
C SER A 360 -8.17 -1.47 -6.61
N TYR A 361 -8.65 -0.46 -7.33
CA TYR A 361 -9.51 0.60 -6.81
C TYR A 361 -10.79 0.02 -6.18
N TYR A 362 -11.42 -0.93 -6.85
CA TYR A 362 -12.61 -1.59 -6.35
C TYR A 362 -12.31 -2.60 -5.24
N GLY A 363 -11.14 -3.23 -5.26
CA GLY A 363 -10.63 -4.04 -4.15
C GLY A 363 -10.56 -3.23 -2.85
N PHE A 364 -9.98 -2.03 -2.89
CA PHE A 364 -9.98 -1.10 -1.75
C PHE A 364 -11.40 -0.68 -1.36
N ALA A 365 -12.28 -0.36 -2.33
CA ALA A 365 -13.67 0.01 -2.08
C ALA A 365 -14.46 -1.08 -1.33
N LEU A 366 -14.20 -2.36 -1.63
CA LEU A 366 -14.82 -3.48 -0.90
C LEU A 366 -14.23 -3.62 0.50
N LEU A 367 -12.91 -3.62 0.65
CA LEU A 367 -12.26 -3.79 1.95
C LEU A 367 -12.48 -2.61 2.90
N HIS A 368 -12.69 -1.41 2.37
CA HIS A 368 -13.08 -0.23 3.15
C HIS A 368 -14.39 -0.42 3.93
N GLN A 369 -15.29 -1.26 3.43
CA GLN A 369 -16.58 -1.54 4.07
C GLN A 369 -16.49 -2.55 5.22
N LEU A 370 -15.34 -3.17 5.47
CA LEU A 370 -15.13 -4.05 6.62
C LEU A 370 -15.41 -3.31 7.93
N GLY A 371 -15.86 -4.03 8.95
CA GLY A 371 -16.04 -3.48 10.28
C GLY A 371 -14.72 -3.33 11.02
N ASN A 372 -14.71 -2.51 12.07
CA ASN A 372 -13.53 -2.26 12.90
C ASN A 372 -13.31 -3.27 14.04
N GLN A 373 -14.10 -4.33 14.08
CA GLN A 373 -14.01 -5.41 15.05
C GLN A 373 -13.92 -6.75 14.31
N ARG A 374 -12.81 -7.46 14.45
CA ARG A 374 -12.56 -8.74 13.78
C ARG A 374 -13.05 -9.92 14.61
N ILE A 375 -13.67 -10.87 13.95
CA ILE A 375 -14.00 -12.19 14.47
C ILE A 375 -12.99 -13.18 13.91
N ALA A 376 -12.43 -14.06 14.76
CA ALA A 376 -11.53 -15.11 14.31
C ALA A 376 -12.27 -16.09 13.38
N ALA A 377 -11.65 -16.45 12.28
CA ALA A 377 -12.14 -17.42 11.31
C ALA A 377 -11.08 -18.48 11.02
N THR A 378 -11.51 -19.70 10.73
CA THR A 378 -10.62 -20.83 10.53
C THR A 378 -10.04 -20.93 9.12
N SER A 379 -10.74 -20.38 8.13
CA SER A 379 -10.26 -20.38 6.74
C SER A 379 -9.22 -19.28 6.49
N PRO A 380 -8.15 -19.57 5.75
CA PRO A 380 -7.14 -18.57 5.39
C PRO A 380 -7.60 -17.58 4.31
N ASN A 381 -8.75 -17.80 3.69
CA ASN A 381 -9.25 -16.99 2.57
C ASN A 381 -10.50 -16.17 2.95
N ILE A 382 -10.58 -15.75 4.22
CA ILE A 382 -11.72 -14.99 4.72
C ILE A 382 -11.28 -13.99 5.80
N ILE A 383 -11.93 -12.83 5.80
CA ILE A 383 -11.94 -11.88 6.92
C ILE A 383 -13.37 -11.71 7.36
N VAL A 384 -13.65 -11.89 8.65
CA VAL A 384 -14.95 -11.69 9.25
C VAL A 384 -14.88 -10.53 10.23
N THR A 385 -15.73 -9.54 10.03
CA THR A 385 -15.76 -8.35 10.90
C THR A 385 -17.18 -8.04 11.34
N LYS A 386 -17.29 -7.24 12.39
CA LYS A 386 -18.54 -6.67 12.87
C LYS A 386 -18.49 -5.16 12.72
N SER A 387 -19.47 -4.59 12.06
CA SER A 387 -19.67 -3.14 11.95
C SER A 387 -20.36 -2.55 13.20
N GLN A 388 -20.35 -1.24 13.33
CA GLN A 388 -20.92 -0.53 14.48
C GLN A 388 -22.42 -0.77 14.63
N ASP A 389 -23.16 -0.96 13.54
CA ASP A 389 -24.59 -1.29 13.53
C ASP A 389 -24.86 -2.76 13.88
N GLY A 390 -23.83 -3.57 14.14
CA GLY A 390 -23.92 -4.98 14.48
C GLY A 390 -24.03 -5.93 13.31
N ALA A 391 -23.98 -5.45 12.07
CA ALA A 391 -23.94 -6.31 10.88
C ALA A 391 -22.61 -7.07 10.82
N LEU A 392 -22.64 -8.32 10.30
CA LEU A 392 -21.44 -9.03 9.91
C LEU A 392 -21.01 -8.58 8.51
N VAL A 393 -19.76 -8.21 8.37
CA VAL A 393 -19.15 -7.89 7.07
C VAL A 393 -18.03 -8.88 6.81
N ILE A 394 -18.14 -9.63 5.72
CA ILE A 394 -17.31 -10.78 5.42
C ILE A 394 -16.67 -10.56 4.05
N ALA A 395 -15.34 -10.50 4.00
CA ALA A 395 -14.61 -10.58 2.75
C ALA A 395 -14.12 -12.02 2.54
N ALA A 396 -14.34 -12.58 1.37
CA ALA A 396 -13.85 -13.90 0.98
C ALA A 396 -13.22 -13.84 -0.41
N TRP A 397 -12.17 -14.62 -0.67
CA TRP A 397 -11.45 -14.57 -1.94
C TRP A 397 -10.93 -15.93 -2.38
N ASN A 398 -10.60 -16.01 -3.67
CA ASN A 398 -9.97 -17.17 -4.30
C ASN A 398 -8.65 -16.74 -4.93
N LEU A 399 -7.60 -16.60 -4.12
CA LEU A 399 -6.29 -16.16 -4.59
C LEU A 399 -5.60 -17.25 -5.40
N VAL A 400 -5.21 -16.90 -6.62
CA VAL A 400 -4.41 -17.74 -7.53
C VAL A 400 -3.22 -16.92 -7.99
N ALA A 401 -2.02 -17.46 -7.88
CA ALA A 401 -0.81 -16.78 -8.31
C ALA A 401 -0.90 -16.36 -9.80
N PRO A 402 -0.39 -15.17 -10.17
CA PRO A 402 -0.62 -14.59 -11.50
C PRO A 402 0.30 -15.15 -12.58
N ASP A 403 0.96 -16.28 -12.34
CA ASP A 403 1.78 -16.96 -13.33
C ASP A 403 0.94 -17.87 -14.24
N PRO A 404 1.39 -18.13 -15.50
CA PRO A 404 0.63 -18.92 -16.47
C PRO A 404 0.33 -20.36 -16.02
N GLU A 405 1.22 -20.97 -15.24
CA GLU A 405 1.03 -22.34 -14.77
C GLU A 405 -0.09 -22.41 -13.72
N SER A 406 -0.04 -21.53 -12.72
CA SER A 406 -1.06 -21.42 -11.67
C SER A 406 -2.42 -21.09 -12.27
N LEU A 407 -2.49 -20.11 -13.17
CA LEU A 407 -3.71 -19.71 -13.85
C LEU A 407 -4.32 -20.85 -14.70
N SER A 408 -3.49 -21.66 -15.36
CA SER A 408 -3.95 -22.79 -16.17
C SER A 408 -4.59 -23.92 -15.34
N LYS A 409 -4.24 -24.02 -14.05
CA LYS A 409 -4.75 -25.01 -13.10
C LYS A 409 -5.83 -24.42 -12.18
N ALA A 410 -6.10 -23.12 -12.31
CA ALA A 410 -7.02 -22.40 -11.45
C ALA A 410 -8.44 -22.94 -11.54
N GLN A 411 -9.10 -23.07 -10.41
CA GLN A 411 -10.47 -23.57 -10.32
C GLN A 411 -11.35 -22.62 -9.54
N THR A 412 -12.60 -22.58 -9.93
CA THR A 412 -13.67 -21.94 -9.15
C THR A 412 -13.82 -22.67 -7.82
N ARG A 413 -13.91 -21.93 -6.72
CA ARG A 413 -14.15 -22.45 -5.37
C ARG A 413 -15.61 -22.23 -5.00
N THR A 414 -16.22 -23.22 -4.36
CA THR A 414 -17.53 -23.07 -3.73
C THR A 414 -17.34 -23.18 -2.22
N ILE A 415 -17.74 -22.14 -1.50
CA ILE A 415 -17.67 -22.08 -0.03
C ILE A 415 -19.07 -21.94 0.56
N THR A 416 -19.33 -22.57 1.69
CA THR A 416 -20.55 -22.38 2.48
C THR A 416 -20.19 -21.68 3.78
N LEU A 417 -20.70 -20.47 3.97
CA LEU A 417 -20.63 -19.75 5.24
C LEU A 417 -21.76 -20.27 6.15
N ALA A 418 -21.40 -20.91 7.25
CA ALA A 418 -22.34 -21.38 8.27
C ALA A 418 -22.33 -20.42 9.46
N ILE A 419 -23.30 -19.54 9.55
CA ILE A 419 -23.32 -18.43 10.50
C ILE A 419 -24.23 -18.76 11.66
N ARG A 420 -23.65 -18.97 12.83
CA ARG A 420 -24.38 -19.15 14.08
C ARG A 420 -24.51 -17.83 14.83
N GLY A 421 -25.56 -17.72 15.66
CA GLY A 421 -25.76 -16.53 16.49
C GLY A 421 -26.38 -15.34 15.75
N SER A 422 -26.72 -15.49 14.46
CA SER A 422 -27.55 -14.54 13.68
C SER A 422 -28.95 -15.11 13.44
N ASN A 423 -29.85 -14.31 12.84
CA ASN A 423 -31.12 -14.83 12.32
C ASN A 423 -30.82 -15.85 11.20
N PRO A 424 -31.32 -17.10 11.28
CA PRO A 424 -31.01 -18.12 10.30
C PRO A 424 -31.53 -17.81 8.87
N ASN A 425 -32.43 -16.84 8.75
CA ASN A 425 -32.96 -16.33 7.49
C ASN A 425 -32.67 -14.84 7.32
N ALA A 426 -31.54 -14.35 7.86
CA ALA A 426 -31.13 -12.96 7.74
C ALA A 426 -30.99 -12.55 6.27
N ARG A 427 -31.35 -11.30 5.99
CA ARG A 427 -31.00 -10.69 4.70
C ARG A 427 -29.51 -10.45 4.63
N ALA A 428 -28.97 -10.62 3.46
CA ALA A 428 -27.58 -10.30 3.16
C ALA A 428 -27.50 -9.55 1.83
N THR A 429 -26.38 -8.89 1.61
CA THR A 429 -26.05 -8.31 0.31
C THR A 429 -24.64 -8.71 -0.07
N SER A 430 -24.33 -8.77 -1.36
CA SER A 430 -22.98 -9.01 -1.83
C SER A 430 -22.56 -8.04 -2.93
N GLN A 431 -21.26 -7.74 -2.95
CA GLN A 431 -20.57 -7.09 -4.07
C GLN A 431 -19.25 -7.81 -4.31
N ARG A 432 -18.75 -7.74 -5.54
CA ARG A 432 -17.53 -8.47 -5.91
C ARG A 432 -16.67 -7.76 -6.91
N VAL A 433 -15.38 -8.09 -6.91
CA VAL A 433 -14.43 -7.82 -7.98
C VAL A 433 -14.01 -9.16 -8.55
N ASP A 434 -14.28 -9.40 -9.81
CA ASP A 434 -13.95 -10.63 -10.53
C ASP A 434 -13.84 -10.35 -12.04
N ASN A 435 -13.83 -11.38 -12.87
CA ASN A 435 -13.68 -11.21 -14.32
C ASN A 435 -14.77 -10.36 -14.97
N GLU A 436 -15.97 -10.31 -14.39
CA GLU A 436 -17.14 -9.59 -14.93
C GLU A 436 -17.39 -8.25 -14.21
N HIS A 437 -16.95 -8.11 -12.95
CA HIS A 437 -17.26 -6.96 -12.09
C HIS A 437 -15.98 -6.23 -11.66
N GLY A 438 -15.95 -4.90 -11.83
CA GLY A 438 -14.81 -4.07 -11.45
C GLY A 438 -13.56 -4.33 -12.32
N ASN A 439 -13.70 -5.00 -13.44
CA ASN A 439 -12.61 -5.33 -14.37
C ASN A 439 -12.69 -4.46 -15.64
N VAL A 440 -11.77 -3.52 -15.77
CA VAL A 440 -11.75 -2.57 -16.89
C VAL A 440 -11.11 -3.13 -18.16
N LEU A 441 -10.28 -4.17 -18.06
CA LEU A 441 -9.47 -4.65 -19.20
C LEU A 441 -10.30 -5.16 -20.39
N PRO A 442 -11.41 -5.91 -20.19
CA PRO A 442 -12.26 -6.31 -21.31
C PRO A 442 -12.89 -5.11 -22.04
N ALA A 443 -13.41 -4.13 -21.29
CA ALA A 443 -14.01 -2.91 -21.86
C ALA A 443 -12.96 -2.07 -22.61
N TYR A 444 -11.75 -1.94 -22.07
CA TYR A 444 -10.65 -1.26 -22.72
C TYR A 444 -10.20 -1.97 -23.99
N ALA A 445 -10.17 -3.30 -23.97
CA ALA A 445 -9.88 -4.11 -25.16
C ALA A 445 -10.96 -3.95 -26.25
N ALA A 446 -12.24 -3.99 -25.88
CA ALA A 446 -13.37 -3.77 -26.79
C ALA A 446 -13.34 -2.36 -27.41
N MET A 447 -12.81 -1.36 -26.69
CA MET A 447 -12.61 0.02 -27.19
C MET A 447 -11.42 0.16 -28.14
N GLY A 448 -10.65 -0.92 -28.40
CA GLY A 448 -9.47 -0.92 -29.27
C GLY A 448 -8.19 -0.47 -28.60
N LYS A 449 -8.13 -0.49 -27.27
CA LYS A 449 -6.95 -0.14 -26.44
C LYS A 449 -6.34 1.22 -26.81
N PRO A 450 -7.10 2.32 -26.78
CA PRO A 450 -6.59 3.64 -27.17
C PRO A 450 -5.38 4.03 -26.30
N THR A 451 -4.30 4.45 -26.95
CA THR A 451 -3.08 4.90 -26.26
C THR A 451 -3.35 6.16 -25.43
N CYS A 452 -4.12 7.09 -25.99
CA CYS A 452 -4.53 8.33 -25.33
C CYS A 452 -6.08 8.41 -25.39
N PRO A 453 -6.80 7.77 -24.45
CA PRO A 453 -8.25 7.79 -24.45
C PRO A 453 -8.77 9.22 -24.25
N THR A 454 -9.82 9.56 -24.98
CA THR A 454 -10.52 10.84 -24.82
C THR A 454 -11.26 10.91 -23.48
N PRO A 455 -11.59 12.09 -22.96
CA PRO A 455 -12.38 12.22 -21.73
C PRO A 455 -13.69 11.39 -21.76
N ALA A 456 -14.39 11.38 -22.89
CA ALA A 456 -15.61 10.57 -23.06
C ALA A 456 -15.35 9.06 -23.00
N GLN A 457 -14.22 8.59 -23.54
CA GLN A 457 -13.81 7.18 -23.43
C GLN A 457 -13.43 6.81 -22.00
N VAL A 458 -12.74 7.70 -21.28
CA VAL A 458 -12.41 7.51 -19.86
C VAL A 458 -13.69 7.41 -19.01
N GLU A 459 -14.62 8.34 -19.21
CA GLU A 459 -15.91 8.33 -18.53
C GLU A 459 -16.70 7.05 -18.83
N GLN A 460 -16.73 6.62 -20.10
CA GLN A 460 -17.36 5.36 -20.51
C GLN A 460 -16.73 4.15 -19.81
N LEU A 461 -15.40 4.05 -19.75
CA LEU A 461 -14.70 2.96 -19.06
C LEU A 461 -15.06 2.94 -17.59
N ASN A 462 -14.92 4.06 -16.88
CA ASN A 462 -15.22 4.14 -15.46
C ASN A 462 -16.69 3.82 -15.14
N ARG A 463 -17.64 4.27 -15.97
CA ARG A 463 -19.07 3.98 -15.80
C ARG A 463 -19.40 2.51 -16.07
N THR A 464 -18.85 1.92 -17.14
CA THR A 464 -19.13 0.54 -17.53
C THR A 464 -18.57 -0.47 -16.53
N THR A 465 -17.47 -0.13 -15.85
CA THR A 465 -16.76 -1.03 -14.95
C THR A 465 -17.01 -0.70 -13.46
N ALA A 466 -17.82 0.31 -13.17
CA ALA A 466 -18.26 0.58 -11.80
C ALA A 466 -18.94 -0.64 -11.20
N LEU A 467 -18.69 -0.88 -9.90
CA LEU A 467 -19.39 -1.97 -9.21
C LEU A 467 -20.90 -1.73 -9.26
N PRO A 468 -21.69 -2.75 -9.62
CA PRO A 468 -23.15 -2.65 -9.56
C PRO A 468 -23.61 -2.44 -8.11
N PRO A 469 -24.87 -2.00 -7.92
CA PRO A 469 -25.49 -2.04 -6.60
C PRO A 469 -25.33 -3.44 -5.96
N PRO A 470 -25.25 -3.53 -4.61
CA PRO A 470 -25.15 -4.82 -3.94
C PRO A 470 -26.29 -5.77 -4.34
N GLU A 471 -25.93 -7.00 -4.65
CA GLU A 471 -26.88 -8.08 -4.94
C GLU A 471 -27.56 -8.54 -3.65
N GLU A 472 -28.90 -8.60 -3.65
CA GLU A 472 -29.68 -9.08 -2.52
C GLU A 472 -29.53 -10.59 -2.38
N MET A 473 -29.26 -11.04 -1.17
CA MET A 473 -29.10 -12.45 -0.79
C MET A 473 -29.87 -12.74 0.51
N GLN A 474 -30.04 -14.01 0.83
CA GLN A 474 -30.65 -14.44 2.08
C GLN A 474 -29.94 -15.69 2.61
N LEU A 475 -29.74 -15.74 3.91
CA LEU A 475 -29.33 -16.96 4.58
C LEU A 475 -30.48 -17.99 4.54
N HIS A 476 -30.15 -19.26 4.35
CA HIS A 476 -31.05 -20.36 4.47
C HIS A 476 -30.61 -21.28 5.61
N ASN A 477 -31.38 -21.33 6.69
CA ASN A 477 -31.02 -22.07 7.92
C ASN A 477 -29.62 -21.67 8.50
N GLY A 478 -29.24 -20.40 8.39
CA GLY A 478 -27.95 -19.90 8.84
C GLY A 478 -26.79 -20.11 7.86
N GLU A 479 -27.09 -20.58 6.65
CA GLU A 479 -26.05 -20.85 5.64
C GLU A 479 -26.20 -19.94 4.42
N LEU A 480 -25.04 -19.60 3.84
CA LEU A 480 -24.93 -18.88 2.58
C LEU A 480 -23.84 -19.54 1.74
N THR A 481 -24.16 -19.94 0.53
CA THR A 481 -23.19 -20.52 -0.41
C THR A 481 -22.71 -19.47 -1.40
N LEU A 482 -21.39 -19.35 -1.56
CA LEU A 482 -20.72 -18.43 -2.44
C LEU A 482 -19.88 -19.20 -3.47
N THR A 483 -19.90 -18.73 -4.70
CA THR A 483 -19.02 -19.22 -5.78
C THR A 483 -18.00 -18.14 -6.11
N LEU A 484 -16.71 -18.49 -6.04
CA LEU A 484 -15.58 -17.62 -6.22
C LEU A 484 -14.76 -18.09 -7.42
N GLU A 485 -14.75 -17.33 -8.50
CA GLU A 485 -13.84 -17.54 -9.62
C GLU A 485 -12.38 -17.33 -9.19
N PRO A 486 -11.40 -17.80 -9.95
CA PRO A 486 -10.01 -17.44 -9.73
C PRO A 486 -9.82 -15.92 -9.64
N ASN A 487 -9.13 -15.49 -8.59
CA ASN A 487 -8.86 -14.08 -8.29
C ASN A 487 -10.08 -13.20 -8.02
N ALA A 488 -11.23 -13.81 -7.70
CA ALA A 488 -12.38 -13.08 -7.20
C ALA A 488 -12.18 -12.67 -5.73
N LEU A 489 -12.63 -11.45 -5.42
CA LEU A 489 -12.85 -10.94 -4.07
C LEU A 489 -14.34 -10.61 -3.94
N ILE A 490 -15.03 -11.20 -2.96
CA ILE A 490 -16.44 -10.91 -2.64
C ILE A 490 -16.53 -10.33 -1.23
N LEU A 491 -17.36 -9.31 -1.08
CA LEU A 491 -17.79 -8.78 0.19
C LEU A 491 -19.26 -9.14 0.41
N VAL A 492 -19.56 -9.73 1.57
CA VAL A 492 -20.94 -10.05 2.00
C VAL A 492 -21.24 -9.27 3.27
N LYS A 493 -22.36 -8.57 3.28
CA LYS A 493 -22.90 -7.91 4.47
C LYS A 493 -24.18 -8.63 4.91
N VAL A 494 -24.16 -9.22 6.12
CA VAL A 494 -25.33 -9.87 6.73
C VAL A 494 -25.95 -8.90 7.72
N SER A 495 -27.24 -8.61 7.53
CA SER A 495 -27.98 -7.68 8.38
C SER A 495 -27.95 -8.11 9.85
N PRO A 496 -27.91 -7.17 10.81
CA PRO A 496 -28.06 -7.48 12.21
C PRO A 496 -29.45 -8.09 12.48
N ARG A 497 -29.64 -8.68 13.66
CA ARG A 497 -30.88 -9.35 14.08
C ARG A 497 -32.09 -8.43 14.03
#